data_9a6d3a4ba2ef5e6a0190f2689e2ba5eb
#
_entry.id   9a6d3a4ba2ef5e6a0190f2689e2ba5eb
#
_cell.length_a   1.000
_cell.length_b   1.000
_cell.length_c   1.000
_cell.angle_alpha   90.00
_cell.angle_beta   90.00
_cell.angle_gamma   90.00
#
_symmetry.space_group_name_H-M   'P 1'
#
loop_
_entity.id
_entity.type
_entity.pdbx_description
1 polymer ?
#
loop_
_entity_poly.entity_id
_entity_poly.type
_entity_poly.pdbx_seq_one_letter_code
_entity_poly.pdbx_strand_id
1 'polypeptide(L)'
;MPVLHQVSFSVAAGELVGLIGLNGAGKSTTLNHIIGLMRPFSGQITLNGTALATDPVAYKQQIAYVPETPILYPELTLREHLALTIKAYQLAPEPAWQRAQELLTTFRLANKLDWFPADFSKGMKQKVMIVMAFLTEAKLFIVDEPFYGLDPLAVRDLLALIEARKQAGAAILMSTHVLDTAQRYCDRFVLLTDGRVKAQGTLADLKAQAPDPTASLDEIYLAMARGEQDA
;
A
#
# COMPACT_ATOMS: atom_id res chain seq x y z
N MET A 1 0.59 24.51 -8.02
CA MET A 1 1.51 23.84 -8.97
C MET A 1 1.24 22.35 -8.93
N PRO A 2 1.36 21.59 -10.02
CA PRO A 2 1.24 20.14 -9.99
C PRO A 2 2.39 19.55 -9.17
N VAL A 3 2.05 18.56 -8.32
CA VAL A 3 3.02 17.84 -7.48
C VAL A 3 3.65 16.68 -8.26
N LEU A 4 2.91 16.09 -9.22
CA LEU A 4 3.36 14.96 -10.03
C LEU A 4 3.57 15.38 -11.49
N HIS A 5 4.64 14.89 -12.10
CA HIS A 5 5.04 15.22 -13.46
C HIS A 5 5.29 13.95 -14.27
N GLN A 6 4.32 13.59 -15.13
CA GLN A 6 4.43 12.46 -16.05
C GLN A 6 4.79 11.13 -15.35
N VAL A 7 4.23 10.89 -14.15
CA VAL A 7 4.42 9.63 -13.44
C VAL A 7 3.73 8.50 -14.19
N SER A 8 4.50 7.49 -14.59
CA SER A 8 4.00 6.32 -15.32
C SER A 8 4.72 5.07 -14.83
N PHE A 9 3.96 4.09 -14.34
CA PHE A 9 4.45 2.77 -13.94
C PHE A 9 3.29 1.77 -13.93
N SER A 10 3.61 0.51 -13.76
CA SER A 10 2.64 -0.58 -13.63
C SER A 10 3.01 -1.50 -12.47
N VAL A 11 2.01 -2.21 -11.94
CA VAL A 11 2.17 -3.29 -10.96
C VAL A 11 1.49 -4.53 -11.54
N ALA A 12 2.24 -5.60 -11.72
CA ALA A 12 1.71 -6.84 -12.28
C ALA A 12 0.97 -7.67 -11.22
N ALA A 13 0.09 -8.57 -11.66
CA ALA A 13 -0.50 -9.57 -10.79
C ALA A 13 0.59 -10.48 -10.19
N GLY A 14 0.50 -10.74 -8.88
CA GLY A 14 1.51 -11.53 -8.18
C GLY A 14 2.85 -10.81 -7.93
N GLU A 15 2.86 -9.49 -8.03
CA GLU A 15 4.05 -8.65 -7.84
C GLU A 15 3.90 -7.73 -6.63
N LEU A 16 4.98 -7.55 -5.86
CA LEU A 16 5.12 -6.52 -4.84
C LEU A 16 6.06 -5.43 -5.34
N VAL A 17 5.51 -4.26 -5.62
CA VAL A 17 6.27 -3.08 -6.06
C VAL A 17 6.44 -2.09 -4.91
N GLY A 18 7.68 -1.69 -4.65
CA GLY A 18 8.02 -0.63 -3.71
C GLY A 18 7.97 0.75 -4.39
N LEU A 19 7.07 1.63 -3.94
CA LEU A 19 7.09 3.05 -4.30
C LEU A 19 7.99 3.79 -3.30
N ILE A 20 9.19 4.08 -3.73
CA ILE A 20 10.27 4.59 -2.89
C ILE A 20 10.46 6.08 -3.12
N GLY A 21 10.67 6.82 -2.04
CA GLY A 21 10.95 8.25 -2.12
C GLY A 21 11.04 8.89 -0.73
N LEU A 22 11.79 9.96 -0.61
CA LEU A 22 11.84 10.77 0.62
C LEU A 22 10.48 11.45 0.89
N ASN A 23 10.36 12.06 2.07
CA ASN A 23 9.20 12.88 2.39
C ASN A 23 9.10 14.05 1.39
N GLY A 24 7.91 14.26 0.86
CA GLY A 24 7.68 15.27 -0.19
C GLY A 24 7.92 14.80 -1.63
N ALA A 25 8.48 13.60 -1.87
CA ALA A 25 8.72 13.09 -3.23
C ALA A 25 7.47 12.88 -4.08
N GLY A 26 6.27 12.86 -3.47
CA GLY A 26 5.00 12.68 -4.17
C GLY A 26 4.36 11.31 -3.99
N LYS A 27 4.87 10.44 -3.09
CA LYS A 27 4.31 9.09 -2.85
C LYS A 27 2.83 9.12 -2.50
N SER A 28 2.45 9.82 -1.41
CA SER A 28 1.04 9.88 -0.97
C SER A 28 0.13 10.56 -2.00
N THR A 29 0.66 11.55 -2.75
CA THR A 29 -0.07 12.15 -3.87
C THR A 29 -0.33 11.11 -4.96
N THR A 30 0.66 10.29 -5.32
CA THR A 30 0.51 9.20 -6.28
C THR A 30 -0.53 8.20 -5.81
N LEU A 31 -0.45 7.75 -4.54
CA LEU A 31 -1.43 6.83 -3.97
C LEU A 31 -2.84 7.43 -3.96
N ASN A 32 -2.99 8.71 -3.58
CA ASN A 32 -4.29 9.40 -3.59
C ASN A 32 -4.93 9.47 -4.98
N HIS A 33 -4.14 9.58 -6.04
CA HIS A 33 -4.66 9.46 -7.40
C HIS A 33 -5.09 8.02 -7.71
N ILE A 34 -4.29 7.02 -7.33
CA ILE A 34 -4.61 5.61 -7.60
C ILE A 34 -5.88 5.18 -6.87
N ILE A 35 -6.06 5.54 -5.58
CA ILE A 35 -7.28 5.19 -4.83
C ILE A 35 -8.49 6.07 -5.18
N GLY A 36 -8.29 7.06 -6.07
CA GLY A 36 -9.35 7.93 -6.57
C GLY A 36 -9.86 8.96 -5.56
N LEU A 37 -9.01 9.42 -4.64
CA LEU A 37 -9.25 10.59 -3.79
C LEU A 37 -8.88 11.89 -4.51
N MET A 38 -7.96 11.81 -5.47
CA MET A 38 -7.58 12.94 -6.33
C MET A 38 -7.78 12.55 -7.79
N ARG A 39 -8.24 13.51 -8.60
CA ARG A 39 -8.35 13.31 -10.06
C ARG A 39 -7.04 13.70 -10.74
N PRO A 40 -6.49 12.87 -11.63
CA PRO A 40 -5.32 13.26 -12.41
C PRO A 40 -5.66 14.41 -13.35
N PHE A 41 -4.72 15.34 -13.52
CA PHE A 41 -4.88 16.48 -14.45
C PHE A 41 -4.83 16.01 -15.91
N SER A 42 -4.03 14.99 -16.18
CA SER A 42 -3.91 14.33 -17.49
C SER A 42 -3.50 12.87 -17.30
N GLY A 43 -3.60 12.07 -18.34
CA GLY A 43 -3.30 10.64 -18.29
C GLY A 43 -4.48 9.81 -17.79
N GLN A 44 -4.23 8.55 -17.51
CA GLN A 44 -5.27 7.62 -17.07
C GLN A 44 -4.71 6.62 -16.03
N ILE A 45 -5.59 6.14 -15.17
CA ILE A 45 -5.31 5.09 -14.20
C ILE A 45 -6.28 3.96 -14.47
N THR A 46 -5.75 2.76 -14.67
CA THR A 46 -6.53 1.57 -14.98
C THR A 46 -6.14 0.41 -14.06
N LEU A 47 -7.09 -0.42 -13.72
CA LEU A 47 -6.90 -1.67 -12.98
C LEU A 47 -7.66 -2.77 -13.70
N ASN A 48 -6.96 -3.80 -14.18
CA ASN A 48 -7.54 -4.92 -14.95
C ASN A 48 -8.45 -4.44 -16.10
N GLY A 49 -8.03 -3.42 -16.84
CA GLY A 49 -8.80 -2.83 -17.93
C GLY A 49 -9.91 -1.87 -17.52
N THR A 50 -10.26 -1.78 -16.25
CA THR A 50 -11.24 -0.82 -15.72
C THR A 50 -10.55 0.51 -15.46
N ALA A 51 -11.01 1.58 -16.12
CA ALA A 51 -10.47 2.92 -15.89
C ALA A 51 -11.18 3.60 -14.72
N LEU A 52 -10.39 4.22 -13.82
CA LEU A 52 -10.92 5.00 -12.69
C LEU A 52 -11.92 6.08 -13.14
N ALA A 53 -11.66 6.72 -14.26
CA ALA A 53 -12.52 7.79 -14.78
C ALA A 53 -13.85 7.29 -15.36
N THR A 54 -13.89 6.04 -15.85
CA THR A 54 -15.05 5.46 -16.54
C THR A 54 -16.00 4.77 -15.56
N ASP A 55 -15.48 3.93 -14.66
CA ASP A 55 -16.24 3.24 -13.64
C ASP A 55 -15.51 3.27 -12.29
N PRO A 56 -15.67 4.37 -11.53
CA PRO A 56 -15.01 4.51 -10.24
C PRO A 56 -15.42 3.48 -9.19
N VAL A 57 -16.64 2.95 -9.27
CA VAL A 57 -17.17 1.96 -8.31
C VAL A 57 -16.51 0.61 -8.55
N ALA A 58 -16.62 0.08 -9.77
CA ALA A 58 -16.00 -1.19 -10.13
C ALA A 58 -14.46 -1.12 -10.00
N TYR A 59 -13.85 0.03 -10.28
CA TYR A 59 -12.43 0.25 -10.05
C TYR A 59 -12.07 0.14 -8.56
N LYS A 60 -12.77 0.89 -7.68
CA LYS A 60 -12.47 0.94 -6.23
C LYS A 60 -12.76 -0.38 -5.52
N GLN A 61 -13.74 -1.15 -5.97
CA GLN A 61 -14.02 -2.48 -5.42
C GLN A 61 -12.87 -3.47 -5.61
N GLN A 62 -11.95 -3.20 -6.53
CA GLN A 62 -10.77 -4.02 -6.77
C GLN A 62 -9.56 -3.61 -5.93
N ILE A 63 -9.66 -2.54 -5.12
CA ILE A 63 -8.54 -1.98 -4.34
C ILE A 63 -8.81 -2.14 -2.86
N ALA A 64 -7.80 -2.65 -2.12
CA ALA A 64 -7.72 -2.52 -0.68
C ALA A 64 -6.62 -1.51 -0.31
N TYR A 65 -6.87 -0.66 0.66
CA TYR A 65 -5.95 0.39 1.06
C TYR A 65 -5.68 0.37 2.57
N VAL A 66 -4.41 0.33 2.93
CA VAL A 66 -3.93 0.53 4.31
C VAL A 66 -3.21 1.87 4.34
N PRO A 67 -3.80 2.92 4.92
CA PRO A 67 -3.17 4.24 5.02
C PRO A 67 -2.06 4.27 6.08
N GLU A 68 -1.12 5.20 5.95
CA GLU A 68 -0.11 5.50 6.96
C GLU A 68 -0.74 5.89 8.31
N THR A 69 -1.76 6.74 8.28
CA THR A 69 -2.52 7.14 9.47
C THR A 69 -3.88 6.44 9.45
N PRO A 70 -4.22 5.65 10.50
CA PRO A 70 -5.50 4.97 10.57
C PRO A 70 -6.69 5.92 10.51
N ILE A 71 -7.65 5.60 9.66
CA ILE A 71 -8.91 6.35 9.49
C ILE A 71 -10.06 5.43 9.91
N LEU A 72 -10.60 5.66 11.09
CA LEU A 72 -11.72 4.90 11.64
C LEU A 72 -12.86 5.86 12.02
N TYR A 73 -14.09 5.41 11.86
CA TYR A 73 -15.28 6.14 12.29
C TYR A 73 -15.38 6.07 13.83
N PRO A 74 -15.30 7.18 14.55
CA PRO A 74 -15.26 7.17 16.02
C PRO A 74 -16.53 6.57 16.65
N GLU A 75 -17.66 6.62 15.95
CA GLU A 75 -18.96 6.13 16.40
C GLU A 75 -19.21 4.63 16.14
N LEU A 76 -18.32 3.97 15.38
CA LEU A 76 -18.46 2.55 15.05
C LEU A 76 -17.50 1.68 15.88
N THR A 77 -18.00 0.57 16.35
CA THR A 77 -17.20 -0.50 16.96
C THR A 77 -16.34 -1.22 15.89
N LEU A 78 -15.36 -2.01 16.32
CA LEU A 78 -14.58 -2.85 15.40
C LEU A 78 -15.49 -3.79 14.58
N ARG A 79 -16.49 -4.40 15.21
CA ARG A 79 -17.50 -5.24 14.55
C ARG A 79 -18.23 -4.51 13.43
N GLU A 80 -18.65 -3.28 13.70
CA GLU A 80 -19.38 -2.46 12.73
C GLU A 80 -18.48 -1.99 11.58
N HIS A 81 -17.21 -1.69 11.83
CA HIS A 81 -16.24 -1.43 10.76
C HIS A 81 -16.07 -2.63 9.83
N LEU A 82 -15.96 -3.84 10.38
CA LEU A 82 -15.87 -5.06 9.58
C LEU A 82 -17.15 -5.30 8.79
N ALA A 83 -18.31 -5.14 9.42
CA ALA A 83 -19.61 -5.26 8.74
C ALA A 83 -19.76 -4.25 7.60
N LEU A 84 -19.33 -2.99 7.83
CA LEU A 84 -19.31 -1.95 6.80
C LEU A 84 -18.39 -2.34 5.62
N THR A 85 -17.20 -2.86 5.92
CA THR A 85 -16.26 -3.34 4.90
C THR A 85 -16.86 -4.49 4.07
N ILE A 86 -17.44 -5.49 4.73
CA ILE A 86 -18.10 -6.62 4.07
C ILE A 86 -19.18 -6.12 3.11
N LYS A 87 -20.02 -5.18 3.57
CA LYS A 87 -21.08 -4.60 2.77
C LYS A 87 -20.55 -3.75 1.60
N ALA A 88 -19.55 -2.91 1.84
CA ALA A 88 -18.98 -2.01 0.83
C ALA A 88 -18.31 -2.77 -0.31
N TYR A 89 -17.64 -3.88 0.01
CA TYR A 89 -17.00 -4.75 -0.99
C TYR A 89 -17.93 -5.87 -1.51
N GLN A 90 -19.19 -5.88 -1.08
CA GLN A 90 -20.20 -6.87 -1.50
C GLN A 90 -19.74 -8.33 -1.27
N LEU A 91 -19.02 -8.56 -0.19
CA LEU A 91 -18.51 -9.90 0.15
C LEU A 91 -19.65 -10.79 0.67
N ALA A 92 -19.57 -12.09 0.39
CA ALA A 92 -20.45 -13.08 1.02
C ALA A 92 -20.25 -13.07 2.54
N PRO A 93 -21.29 -12.82 3.36
CA PRO A 93 -21.12 -12.53 4.78
C PRO A 93 -20.43 -13.63 5.57
N GLU A 94 -20.87 -14.88 5.43
CA GLU A 94 -20.33 -16.00 6.22
C GLU A 94 -18.84 -16.27 5.96
N PRO A 95 -18.38 -16.43 4.69
CA PRO A 95 -16.95 -16.58 4.42
C PRO A 95 -16.12 -15.36 4.83
N ALA A 96 -16.69 -14.14 4.70
CA ALA A 96 -16.00 -12.92 5.09
C ALA A 96 -15.82 -12.83 6.62
N TRP A 97 -16.84 -13.20 7.40
CA TRP A 97 -16.73 -13.24 8.85
C TRP A 97 -15.76 -14.32 9.33
N GLN A 98 -15.71 -15.49 8.68
CA GLN A 98 -14.70 -16.51 9.00
C GLN A 98 -13.28 -15.96 8.78
N ARG A 99 -13.02 -15.35 7.63
CA ARG A 99 -11.73 -14.70 7.31
C ARG A 99 -11.42 -13.56 8.30
N ALA A 100 -12.42 -12.75 8.66
CA ALA A 100 -12.27 -11.71 9.68
C ALA A 100 -11.78 -12.30 11.01
N GLN A 101 -12.36 -13.42 11.47
CA GLN A 101 -11.98 -14.08 12.70
C GLN A 101 -10.52 -14.56 12.70
N GLU A 102 -10.06 -15.11 11.58
CA GLU A 102 -8.67 -15.55 11.39
C GLU A 102 -7.71 -14.33 11.47
N LEU A 103 -8.03 -13.23 10.77
CA LEU A 103 -7.25 -12.00 10.79
C LEU A 103 -7.24 -11.35 12.18
N LEU A 104 -8.38 -11.29 12.85
CA LEU A 104 -8.49 -10.77 14.22
C LEU A 104 -7.64 -11.58 15.21
N THR A 105 -7.59 -12.89 15.06
CA THR A 105 -6.75 -13.76 15.86
C THR A 105 -5.28 -13.50 15.60
N THR A 106 -4.88 -13.41 14.33
CA THR A 106 -3.50 -13.10 13.91
C THR A 106 -3.02 -11.78 14.51
N PHE A 107 -3.84 -10.73 14.46
CA PHE A 107 -3.50 -9.40 14.98
C PHE A 107 -3.87 -9.17 16.44
N ARG A 108 -4.35 -10.20 17.17
CA ARG A 108 -4.69 -10.15 18.60
C ARG A 108 -5.79 -9.15 18.94
N LEU A 109 -6.81 -9.10 18.08
CA LEU A 109 -7.98 -8.23 18.20
C LEU A 109 -9.29 -9.01 18.43
N ALA A 110 -9.25 -10.35 18.51
CA ALA A 110 -10.43 -11.21 18.53
C ALA A 110 -11.40 -10.91 19.70
N ASN A 111 -10.88 -10.49 20.85
CA ASN A 111 -11.68 -10.14 22.04
C ASN A 111 -12.04 -8.65 22.12
N LYS A 112 -11.93 -7.90 21.01
CA LYS A 112 -12.11 -6.43 20.99
C LYS A 112 -13.17 -5.97 19.97
N LEU A 113 -14.03 -6.89 19.53
CA LEU A 113 -15.04 -6.62 18.51
C LEU A 113 -15.99 -5.48 18.88
N ASP A 114 -16.29 -5.34 20.16
CA ASP A 114 -17.23 -4.33 20.66
C ASP A 114 -16.54 -3.05 21.17
N TRP A 115 -15.21 -2.92 20.93
CA TRP A 115 -14.44 -1.72 21.27
C TRP A 115 -14.61 -0.64 20.20
N PHE A 116 -14.60 0.61 20.65
CA PHE A 116 -14.58 1.79 19.82
C PHE A 116 -13.14 2.24 19.49
N PRO A 117 -12.92 3.03 18.43
CA PRO A 117 -11.60 3.56 18.10
C PRO A 117 -10.92 4.33 19.23
N ALA A 118 -11.69 4.96 20.12
CA ALA A 118 -11.17 5.66 21.30
C ALA A 118 -10.42 4.72 22.26
N ASP A 119 -10.81 3.45 22.33
CA ASP A 119 -10.22 2.44 23.21
C ASP A 119 -8.93 1.84 22.64
N PHE A 120 -8.61 2.10 21.37
CA PHE A 120 -7.47 1.54 20.68
C PHE A 120 -6.24 2.45 20.75
N SER A 121 -5.07 1.87 21.05
CA SER A 121 -3.79 2.54 20.81
C SER A 121 -3.57 2.80 19.30
N LYS A 122 -2.61 3.66 18.94
CA LYS A 122 -2.28 3.93 17.53
C LYS A 122 -1.95 2.64 16.77
N GLY A 123 -1.11 1.78 17.34
CA GLY A 123 -0.75 0.49 16.71
C GLY A 123 -1.94 -0.46 16.59
N MET A 124 -2.88 -0.46 17.53
CA MET A 124 -4.11 -1.26 17.41
C MET A 124 -5.01 -0.72 16.28
N LYS A 125 -5.14 0.61 16.14
CA LYS A 125 -5.88 1.22 15.01
C LYS A 125 -5.26 0.82 13.67
N GLN A 126 -3.93 0.79 13.58
CA GLN A 126 -3.23 0.33 12.36
C GLN A 126 -3.54 -1.15 12.07
N LYS A 127 -3.53 -2.01 13.10
CA LYS A 127 -3.94 -3.42 12.94
C LYS A 127 -5.39 -3.56 12.47
N VAL A 128 -6.31 -2.71 12.94
CA VAL A 128 -7.71 -2.68 12.45
C VAL A 128 -7.76 -2.35 10.96
N MET A 129 -7.02 -1.32 10.50
CA MET A 129 -6.95 -0.98 9.08
C MET A 129 -6.40 -2.13 8.22
N ILE A 130 -5.37 -2.85 8.73
CA ILE A 130 -4.83 -4.02 8.06
C ILE A 130 -5.89 -5.13 7.97
N VAL A 131 -6.58 -5.44 9.07
CA VAL A 131 -7.64 -6.45 9.08
C VAL A 131 -8.74 -6.10 8.09
N MET A 132 -9.21 -4.84 8.06
CA MET A 132 -10.24 -4.37 7.11
C MET A 132 -9.77 -4.52 5.66
N ALA A 133 -8.55 -4.13 5.34
CA ALA A 133 -8.00 -4.23 3.98
C ALA A 133 -7.85 -5.69 3.55
N PHE A 134 -7.24 -6.54 4.37
CA PHE A 134 -6.97 -7.93 4.04
C PHE A 134 -8.19 -8.86 4.18
N LEU A 135 -9.28 -8.38 4.78
CA LEU A 135 -10.59 -8.99 4.74
C LEU A 135 -11.15 -9.07 3.32
N THR A 136 -10.82 -8.10 2.47
CA THR A 136 -11.30 -8.01 1.09
C THR A 136 -10.64 -9.03 0.17
N GLU A 137 -11.24 -9.20 -1.02
CA GLU A 137 -10.70 -10.00 -2.13
C GLU A 137 -10.14 -9.10 -3.25
N ALA A 138 -9.57 -7.97 -2.86
CA ALA A 138 -9.03 -6.99 -3.76
C ALA A 138 -7.97 -7.58 -4.70
N LYS A 139 -7.87 -6.99 -5.89
CA LYS A 139 -6.86 -7.35 -6.89
C LYS A 139 -5.59 -6.52 -6.75
N LEU A 140 -5.71 -5.34 -6.13
CA LEU A 140 -4.61 -4.46 -5.80
C LEU A 140 -4.68 -4.09 -4.31
N PHE A 141 -3.63 -4.42 -3.58
CA PHE A 141 -3.42 -3.96 -2.21
C PHE A 141 -2.43 -2.80 -2.22
N ILE A 142 -2.84 -1.67 -1.68
CA ILE A 142 -1.99 -0.50 -1.50
C ILE A 142 -1.71 -0.36 0.00
N VAL A 143 -0.44 -0.31 0.37
CA VAL A 143 0.00 -0.23 1.78
C VAL A 143 0.94 0.96 1.92
N ASP A 144 0.47 2.00 2.60
CA ASP A 144 1.20 3.27 2.74
C ASP A 144 1.94 3.29 4.08
N GLU A 145 3.29 3.27 4.03
CA GLU A 145 4.19 3.27 5.20
C GLU A 145 3.74 2.28 6.30
N PRO A 146 3.48 1.01 5.99
CA PRO A 146 2.66 0.12 6.81
C PRO A 146 3.29 -0.29 8.15
N PHE A 147 4.59 -0.10 8.32
CA PHE A 147 5.32 -0.58 9.50
C PHE A 147 5.30 0.40 10.66
N TYR A 148 4.91 1.65 10.39
CA TYR A 148 4.91 2.70 11.40
C TYR A 148 3.87 2.41 12.51
N GLY A 149 4.36 2.32 13.75
CA GLY A 149 3.51 2.09 14.93
C GLY A 149 3.12 0.63 15.18
N LEU A 150 3.56 -0.32 14.34
CA LEU A 150 3.38 -1.75 14.58
C LEU A 150 4.50 -2.31 15.46
N ASP A 151 4.15 -3.27 16.31
CA ASP A 151 5.13 -4.09 17.01
C ASP A 151 5.78 -5.11 16.04
N PRO A 152 7.00 -5.63 16.35
CA PRO A 152 7.73 -6.53 15.45
C PRO A 152 6.94 -7.78 15.05
N LEU A 153 6.05 -8.27 15.92
CA LEU A 153 5.24 -9.43 15.63
C LEU A 153 4.16 -9.10 14.60
N ALA A 154 3.52 -7.94 14.73
CA ALA A 154 2.52 -7.46 13.76
C ALA A 154 3.15 -7.15 12.39
N VAL A 155 4.39 -6.63 12.36
CA VAL A 155 5.15 -6.44 11.11
C VAL A 155 5.37 -7.78 10.40
N ARG A 156 5.82 -8.79 11.12
CA ARG A 156 6.00 -10.15 10.58
C ARG A 156 4.68 -10.73 10.03
N ASP A 157 3.60 -10.57 10.80
CA ASP A 157 2.28 -11.09 10.42
C ASP A 157 1.73 -10.36 9.18
N LEU A 158 1.94 -9.04 9.06
CA LEU A 158 1.59 -8.26 7.86
C LEU A 158 2.40 -8.70 6.64
N LEU A 159 3.71 -8.90 6.78
CA LEU A 159 4.56 -9.37 5.67
C LEU A 159 4.13 -10.76 5.18
N ALA A 160 3.75 -11.66 6.09
CA ALA A 160 3.20 -12.96 5.74
C ALA A 160 1.86 -12.83 4.97
N LEU A 161 0.98 -11.91 5.35
CA LEU A 161 -0.26 -11.63 4.63
C LEU A 161 0.01 -11.06 3.22
N ILE A 162 0.94 -10.11 3.11
CA ILE A 162 1.36 -9.53 1.83
C ILE A 162 1.84 -10.65 0.91
N GLU A 163 2.76 -11.50 1.39
CA GLU A 163 3.29 -12.61 0.59
C GLU A 163 2.19 -13.60 0.18
N ALA A 164 1.29 -13.97 1.10
CA ALA A 164 0.17 -14.85 0.79
C ALA A 164 -0.76 -14.26 -0.30
N ARG A 165 -1.05 -12.96 -0.25
CA ARG A 165 -1.87 -12.28 -1.27
C ARG A 165 -1.15 -12.19 -2.61
N LYS A 166 0.15 -11.91 -2.61
CA LYS A 166 1.00 -11.92 -3.80
C LYS A 166 0.97 -13.30 -4.47
N GLN A 167 1.20 -14.37 -3.71
CA GLN A 167 1.13 -15.75 -4.22
C GLN A 167 -0.24 -16.13 -4.74
N ALA A 168 -1.31 -15.57 -4.18
CA ALA A 168 -2.68 -15.73 -4.69
C ALA A 168 -2.97 -14.88 -5.94
N GLY A 169 -1.97 -14.18 -6.49
CA GLY A 169 -2.06 -13.39 -7.72
C GLY A 169 -2.52 -11.95 -7.55
N ALA A 170 -2.60 -11.43 -6.32
CA ALA A 170 -2.88 -10.01 -6.13
C ALA A 170 -1.64 -9.14 -6.44
N ALA A 171 -1.86 -7.97 -7.02
CA ALA A 171 -0.85 -6.93 -7.15
C ALA A 171 -0.71 -6.18 -5.81
N ILE A 172 0.52 -5.86 -5.40
CA ILE A 172 0.78 -5.12 -4.17
C ILE A 172 1.63 -3.89 -4.48
N LEU A 173 1.18 -2.72 -4.07
CA LEU A 173 1.95 -1.48 -4.11
C LEU A 173 2.22 -1.02 -2.68
N MET A 174 3.46 -1.03 -2.27
CA MET A 174 3.88 -0.60 -0.94
C MET A 174 4.69 0.69 -1.04
N SER A 175 4.23 1.76 -0.41
CA SER A 175 5.07 2.94 -0.23
C SER A 175 5.94 2.78 1.02
N THR A 176 7.18 3.18 0.94
CA THR A 176 8.05 3.26 2.11
C THR A 176 9.25 4.16 1.85
N HIS A 177 9.77 4.74 2.93
CA HIS A 177 11.08 5.41 3.00
C HIS A 177 12.14 4.52 3.67
N VAL A 178 11.77 3.31 4.15
CA VAL A 178 12.69 2.35 4.77
C VAL A 178 13.23 1.41 3.69
N LEU A 179 14.34 1.82 3.08
CA LEU A 179 14.89 1.20 1.87
C LEU A 179 15.38 -0.23 2.09
N ASP A 180 15.97 -0.53 3.26
CA ASP A 180 16.38 -1.90 3.62
C ASP A 180 15.21 -2.89 3.62
N THR A 181 14.06 -2.46 4.15
CA THR A 181 12.85 -3.28 4.13
C THR A 181 12.32 -3.46 2.72
N ALA A 182 12.27 -2.39 1.94
CA ALA A 182 11.86 -2.46 0.54
C ALA A 182 12.78 -3.41 -0.24
N GLN A 183 14.10 -3.27 -0.12
CA GLN A 183 15.09 -4.11 -0.80
C GLN A 183 14.92 -5.61 -0.49
N ARG A 184 14.48 -5.92 0.74
CA ARG A 184 14.32 -7.30 1.20
C ARG A 184 13.05 -7.97 0.69
N TYR A 185 11.96 -7.21 0.50
CA TYR A 185 10.64 -7.80 0.28
C TYR A 185 10.03 -7.44 -1.08
N CYS A 186 10.42 -6.32 -1.72
CA CYS A 186 9.85 -5.93 -3.00
C CYS A 186 10.54 -6.64 -4.16
N ASP A 187 9.74 -7.04 -5.15
CA ASP A 187 10.23 -7.65 -6.40
C ASP A 187 10.76 -6.57 -7.36
N ARG A 188 10.08 -5.42 -7.38
CA ARG A 188 10.45 -4.25 -8.19
C ARG A 188 10.28 -2.95 -7.42
N PHE A 189 10.89 -1.90 -7.94
CA PHE A 189 10.93 -0.58 -7.33
C PHE A 189 10.53 0.49 -8.33
N VAL A 190 9.86 1.52 -7.83
CA VAL A 190 9.61 2.79 -8.53
C VAL A 190 10.21 3.88 -7.64
N LEU A 191 11.31 4.48 -8.10
CA LEU A 191 12.03 5.52 -7.38
C LEU A 191 11.45 6.89 -7.77
N LEU A 192 10.85 7.56 -6.80
CA LEU A 192 10.16 8.83 -6.98
C LEU A 192 10.95 9.96 -6.31
N THR A 193 11.23 11.02 -7.05
CA THR A 193 11.87 12.26 -6.55
C THR A 193 11.18 13.44 -7.22
N ASP A 194 10.85 14.48 -6.47
CA ASP A 194 10.23 15.71 -6.96
C ASP A 194 9.06 15.48 -7.93
N GLY A 195 8.20 14.53 -7.56
CA GLY A 195 7.02 14.16 -8.35
C GLY A 195 7.32 13.48 -9.69
N ARG A 196 8.51 12.94 -9.91
CA ARG A 196 8.94 12.24 -11.12
C ARG A 196 9.44 10.84 -10.81
N VAL A 197 9.14 9.89 -11.68
CA VAL A 197 9.80 8.58 -11.66
C VAL A 197 11.20 8.75 -12.23
N LYS A 198 12.23 8.52 -11.42
CA LYS A 198 13.63 8.62 -11.79
C LYS A 198 14.18 7.32 -12.33
N ALA A 199 13.79 6.21 -11.71
CA ALA A 199 14.12 4.88 -12.17
C ALA A 199 13.03 3.91 -11.73
N GLN A 200 12.89 2.81 -12.45
CA GLN A 200 12.03 1.69 -12.07
C GLN A 200 12.60 0.38 -12.62
N GLY A 201 12.39 -0.69 -11.90
CA GLY A 201 12.88 -2.01 -12.25
C GLY A 201 13.11 -2.89 -11.05
N THR A 202 13.66 -4.08 -11.27
CA THR A 202 14.19 -4.95 -10.22
C THR A 202 15.44 -4.32 -9.59
N LEU A 203 15.89 -4.85 -8.47
CA LEU A 203 17.16 -4.38 -7.87
C LEU A 203 18.34 -4.55 -8.87
N ALA A 204 18.34 -5.61 -9.67
CA ALA A 204 19.37 -5.84 -10.69
C ALA A 204 19.31 -4.75 -11.79
N ASP A 205 18.12 -4.37 -12.25
CA ASP A 205 17.96 -3.32 -13.25
C ASP A 205 18.42 -1.96 -12.73
N LEU A 206 18.13 -1.65 -11.45
CA LEU A 206 18.56 -0.41 -10.82
C LEU A 206 20.08 -0.37 -10.64
N LYS A 207 20.69 -1.48 -10.21
CA LYS A 207 22.15 -1.62 -10.10
C LYS A 207 22.86 -1.47 -11.44
N ALA A 208 22.28 -1.99 -12.51
CA ALA A 208 22.84 -1.84 -13.85
C ALA A 208 22.85 -0.38 -14.35
N GLN A 209 21.97 0.47 -13.80
CA GLN A 209 21.89 1.90 -14.12
C GLN A 209 22.73 2.77 -13.18
N ALA A 210 23.20 2.20 -12.05
CA ALA A 210 23.99 2.90 -11.07
C ALA A 210 25.49 2.97 -11.46
N PRO A 211 26.22 4.00 -11.04
CA PRO A 211 27.67 4.07 -11.26
C PRO A 211 28.45 2.93 -10.59
N ASP A 212 27.93 2.41 -9.47
CA ASP A 212 28.47 1.26 -8.75
C ASP A 212 27.46 0.09 -8.78
N PRO A 213 27.74 -1.02 -9.48
CA PRO A 213 26.84 -2.17 -9.55
C PRO A 213 26.74 -2.95 -8.22
N THR A 214 27.56 -2.64 -7.22
CA THR A 214 27.49 -3.25 -5.87
C THR A 214 26.62 -2.45 -4.92
N ALA A 215 26.23 -1.21 -5.30
CA ALA A 215 25.47 -0.30 -4.48
C ALA A 215 24.16 -0.91 -3.92
N SER A 216 23.84 -0.57 -2.69
CA SER A 216 22.53 -0.85 -2.07
C SER A 216 21.43 0.01 -2.70
N LEU A 217 20.16 -0.34 -2.46
CA LEU A 217 19.03 0.48 -2.91
C LEU A 217 19.10 1.90 -2.33
N ASP A 218 19.60 2.05 -1.11
CA ASP A 218 19.78 3.34 -0.45
C ASP A 218 20.82 4.21 -1.18
N GLU A 219 21.99 3.66 -1.50
CA GLU A 219 23.04 4.34 -2.24
C GLU A 219 22.59 4.73 -3.65
N ILE A 220 21.86 3.84 -4.34
CA ILE A 220 21.30 4.13 -5.66
C ILE A 220 20.31 5.30 -5.56
N TYR A 221 19.38 5.25 -4.59
CA TYR A 221 18.39 6.31 -4.40
C TYR A 221 19.06 7.65 -4.08
N LEU A 222 20.02 7.67 -3.17
CA LEU A 222 20.77 8.89 -2.79
C LEU A 222 21.56 9.47 -3.96
N ALA A 223 22.19 8.64 -4.78
CA ALA A 223 22.90 9.10 -5.97
C ALA A 223 21.96 9.78 -6.98
N MET A 224 20.77 9.19 -7.20
CA MET A 224 19.76 9.77 -8.09
C MET A 224 19.15 11.06 -7.55
N ALA A 225 18.95 11.15 -6.23
CA ALA A 225 18.40 12.35 -5.59
C ALA A 225 19.39 13.52 -5.56
N ARG A 226 20.72 13.26 -5.47
CA ARG A 226 21.77 14.30 -5.46
C ARG A 226 22.09 14.86 -6.84
N GLY A 227 22.02 14.05 -7.88
CA GLY A 227 22.35 14.48 -9.25
C GLY A 227 21.45 15.59 -9.80
N GLU A 228 20.42 16.03 -9.08
CA GLU A 228 19.57 17.17 -9.41
C GLU A 228 19.93 18.47 -8.66
N GLN A 229 20.72 18.38 -7.60
CA GLN A 229 21.17 19.58 -6.87
C GLN A 229 22.38 20.26 -7.53
N ASP A 230 23.04 19.53 -8.44
CA ASP A 230 24.25 20.00 -9.15
C ASP A 230 23.98 20.30 -10.64
N ALA A 231 22.73 20.24 -11.12
CA ALA A 231 22.32 20.56 -12.49
C ALA A 231 21.37 21.76 -12.54
#